data_a36b19e13e92a80817fe6ff2fba789f0
#
_entry.id   a36b19e13e92a80817fe6ff2fba789f0
#
_cell.length_a   1.000
_cell.length_b   1.000
_cell.length_c   1.000
_cell.angle_alpha   90.00
_cell.angle_beta   90.00
_cell.angle_gamma   90.00
#
_symmetry.space_group_name_H-M   'P 1'
#
loop_
_entity.id
_entity.type
_entity.pdbx_description
1 polymer ?
#
loop_
_entity_poly.entity_id
_entity_poly.type
_entity_poly.pdbx_seq_one_letter_code
_entity_poly.pdbx_strand_id
1 'polypeptide(L)'
;MSESLIKVPQGGQKIIPGQAIPDNPIIPYIEGDGIGIDITPVMIKVVDAAVAKAYGGSKKIHWMEVYAGEKSTQMYGSDVWLSAETLDTLKEYSVSIK
;
A
#
# COMPACT_ATOMS: atom_id res chain seq x y z
N MET A 1 18.36 -14.81 -8.08
CA MET A 1 17.01 -14.29 -8.21
C MET A 1 16.61 -13.59 -6.92
N SER A 2 16.34 -12.31 -6.97
CA SER A 2 15.98 -11.56 -5.78
C SER A 2 14.51 -11.81 -5.44
N GLU A 3 14.23 -12.00 -4.16
CA GLU A 3 12.86 -12.13 -3.70
C GLU A 3 12.22 -10.75 -3.62
N SER A 4 10.92 -10.69 -3.93
CA SER A 4 10.15 -9.48 -3.74
C SER A 4 9.99 -9.19 -2.25
N LEU A 5 10.30 -7.96 -1.82
CA LEU A 5 10.08 -7.51 -0.45
C LEU A 5 8.66 -6.98 -0.24
N ILE A 6 7.98 -6.63 -1.32
CA ILE A 6 6.59 -6.16 -1.26
C ILE A 6 5.68 -7.38 -1.23
N LYS A 7 4.81 -7.44 -0.21
CA LYS A 7 3.91 -8.57 -0.01
C LYS A 7 2.50 -8.18 -0.44
N VAL A 8 1.99 -8.90 -1.44
CA VAL A 8 0.62 -8.69 -1.92
C VAL A 8 -0.36 -9.30 -0.91
N PRO A 9 -1.34 -8.52 -0.39
CA PRO A 9 -2.31 -9.06 0.56
C PRO A 9 -3.17 -10.16 -0.09
N GLN A 10 -3.38 -11.24 0.65
CA GLN A 10 -4.27 -12.31 0.20
C GLN A 10 -5.72 -11.84 0.31
N GLY A 11 -6.53 -12.24 -0.65
CA GLY A 11 -7.95 -11.89 -0.66
C GLY A 11 -8.27 -10.52 -1.22
N GLY A 12 -7.25 -9.71 -1.50
CA GLY A 12 -7.45 -8.41 -2.14
C GLY A 12 -7.47 -8.52 -3.66
N GLN A 13 -8.08 -7.53 -4.31
CA GLN A 13 -8.14 -7.43 -5.77
C GLN A 13 -7.58 -6.10 -6.25
N LYS A 14 -6.85 -6.15 -7.36
CA LYS A 14 -6.27 -4.96 -7.98
C LYS A 14 -7.37 -4.05 -8.54
N ILE A 15 -7.21 -2.74 -8.37
CA ILE A 15 -8.06 -1.77 -9.06
C ILE A 15 -7.56 -1.64 -10.49
N ILE A 16 -8.45 -1.88 -11.45
CA ILE A 16 -8.12 -1.83 -12.88
C ILE A 16 -8.85 -0.63 -13.50
N PRO A 17 -8.12 0.32 -14.12
CA PRO A 17 -8.76 1.48 -14.76
C PRO A 17 -9.80 1.04 -15.79
N GLY A 18 -10.96 1.70 -15.80
CA GLY A 18 -12.06 1.39 -16.71
C GLY A 18 -12.98 0.28 -16.25
N GLN A 19 -12.66 -0.38 -15.15
CA GLN A 19 -13.51 -1.41 -14.58
C GLN A 19 -14.10 -0.95 -13.25
N ALA A 20 -15.16 -1.62 -12.80
CA ALA A 20 -15.74 -1.33 -11.48
C ALA A 20 -14.72 -1.62 -10.38
N ILE A 21 -14.73 -0.78 -9.34
CA ILE A 21 -13.84 -0.96 -8.21
C ILE A 21 -14.30 -2.17 -7.40
N PRO A 22 -13.40 -3.14 -7.09
CA PRO A 22 -13.78 -4.31 -6.31
C PRO A 22 -14.15 -3.94 -4.87
N ASP A 23 -14.88 -4.83 -4.19
CA ASP A 23 -15.24 -4.63 -2.79
C ASP A 23 -14.05 -4.80 -1.84
N ASN A 24 -12.99 -5.43 -2.30
CA ASN A 24 -11.77 -5.73 -1.55
C ASN A 24 -10.53 -5.20 -2.26
N PRO A 25 -10.45 -3.88 -2.54
CA PRO A 25 -9.34 -3.34 -3.34
C PRO A 25 -8.02 -3.41 -2.61
N ILE A 26 -6.95 -3.66 -3.37
CA ILE A 26 -5.59 -3.53 -2.87
C ILE A 26 -5.14 -2.09 -3.11
N ILE A 27 -4.74 -1.41 -2.04
CA ILE A 27 -4.22 -0.05 -2.12
C ILE A 27 -2.78 -0.03 -1.58
N PRO A 28 -1.78 0.20 -2.45
CA PRO A 28 -0.41 0.40 -1.98
C PRO A 28 -0.28 1.67 -1.16
N TYR A 29 0.55 1.62 -0.13
CA TYR A 29 0.84 2.81 0.65
C TYR A 29 2.33 2.92 0.96
N ILE A 30 2.80 4.16 1.09
CA ILE A 30 4.16 4.48 1.52
C ILE A 30 4.05 5.08 2.90
N GLU A 31 4.68 4.44 3.89
CA GLU A 31 4.63 4.92 5.29
C GLU A 31 5.28 6.29 5.42
N GLY A 32 6.33 6.53 4.67
CA GLY A 32 7.08 7.76 4.75
C GLY A 32 8.10 7.75 5.88
N ASP A 33 8.85 8.84 5.97
CA ASP A 33 9.91 9.01 6.95
C ASP A 33 9.46 9.94 8.08
N GLY A 34 10.18 9.95 9.17
CA GLY A 34 9.95 10.86 10.29
C GLY A 34 8.55 10.71 10.89
N ILE A 35 7.74 11.76 10.82
CA ILE A 35 6.39 11.77 11.38
C ILE A 35 5.47 10.74 10.68
N GLY A 36 5.75 10.39 9.43
CA GLY A 36 4.97 9.39 8.69
C GLY A 36 4.90 8.05 9.40
N ILE A 37 5.95 7.68 10.14
CA ILE A 37 5.97 6.43 10.92
C ILE A 37 4.86 6.41 11.96
N ASP A 38 4.54 7.57 12.55
CA ASP A 38 3.50 7.69 13.57
C ASP A 38 2.12 7.91 12.96
N ILE A 39 2.03 8.66 11.86
CA ILE A 39 0.77 9.06 11.25
C ILE A 39 0.14 7.93 10.44
N THR A 40 0.93 7.18 9.69
CA THR A 40 0.41 6.16 8.77
C THR A 40 -0.40 5.07 9.47
N PRO A 41 0.04 4.47 10.61
CA PRO A 41 -0.80 3.50 11.30
C PRO A 41 -2.13 4.07 11.77
N VAL A 42 -2.15 5.34 12.19
CA VAL A 42 -3.38 6.02 12.60
C VAL A 42 -4.29 6.22 11.39
N MET A 43 -3.74 6.65 10.26
CA MET A 43 -4.50 6.82 9.01
C MET A 43 -5.18 5.52 8.61
N ILE A 44 -4.46 4.40 8.64
CA ILE A 44 -5.01 3.09 8.30
C ILE A 44 -6.17 2.74 9.22
N LYS A 45 -6.01 2.93 10.53
CA LYS A 45 -7.08 2.66 11.50
C LYS A 45 -8.33 3.50 11.26
N VAL A 46 -8.15 4.78 10.99
CA VAL A 46 -9.27 5.69 10.74
C VAL A 46 -10.00 5.31 9.47
N VAL A 47 -9.27 5.06 8.39
CA VAL A 47 -9.87 4.67 7.11
C VAL A 47 -10.58 3.33 7.21
N ASP A 48 -9.95 2.34 7.86
CA ASP A 48 -10.57 1.02 8.04
C ASP A 48 -11.87 1.12 8.86
N ALA A 49 -11.88 1.92 9.92
CA ALA A 49 -13.07 2.14 10.71
C ALA A 49 -14.18 2.83 9.91
N ALA A 50 -13.82 3.81 9.09
CA ALA A 50 -14.78 4.52 8.24
C ALA A 50 -15.40 3.58 7.20
N VAL A 51 -14.58 2.75 6.56
CA VAL A 51 -15.06 1.77 5.58
C VAL A 51 -15.96 0.74 6.24
N ALA A 52 -15.59 0.22 7.41
CA ALA A 52 -16.42 -0.74 8.15
C ALA A 52 -17.76 -0.14 8.53
N LYS A 53 -17.78 1.11 8.98
CA LYS A 53 -19.02 1.79 9.34
C LYS A 53 -19.91 2.07 8.14
N ALA A 54 -19.30 2.49 7.02
CA ALA A 54 -20.07 2.85 5.81
C ALA A 54 -20.68 1.64 5.12
N TYR A 55 -20.00 0.48 5.15
CA TYR A 55 -20.40 -0.69 4.36
C TYR A 55 -20.77 -1.91 5.22
N GLY A 56 -20.73 -1.79 6.52
CA GLY A 56 -21.13 -2.89 7.42
C GLY A 56 -20.31 -4.16 7.27
N GLY A 57 -19.04 -4.04 6.84
CA GLY A 57 -18.16 -5.17 6.64
C GLY A 57 -18.22 -5.80 5.25
N SER A 58 -19.08 -5.31 4.35
CA SER A 58 -19.20 -5.84 2.99
C SER A 58 -18.04 -5.42 2.09
N LYS A 59 -17.31 -4.36 2.47
CA LYS A 59 -16.15 -3.88 1.74
C LYS A 59 -14.99 -3.66 2.70
N LYS A 60 -13.78 -3.91 2.22
CA LYS A 60 -12.59 -3.77 3.03
C LYS A 60 -11.38 -3.45 2.14
N ILE A 61 -10.57 -2.48 2.55
CA ILE A 61 -9.31 -2.18 1.86
C ILE A 61 -8.25 -3.16 2.31
N HIS A 62 -7.53 -3.74 1.35
CA HIS A 62 -6.36 -4.57 1.60
C HIS A 62 -5.12 -3.72 1.35
N TRP A 63 -4.48 -3.30 2.44
CA TRP A 63 -3.32 -2.42 2.38
C TRP A 63 -2.08 -3.20 1.97
N MET A 64 -1.26 -2.62 1.09
CA MET A 64 0.00 -3.22 0.66
C MET A 64 1.11 -2.21 0.84
N GLU A 65 2.04 -2.47 1.76
CA GLU A 65 3.15 -1.57 2.00
C GLU A 65 4.16 -1.62 0.86
N VAL A 66 4.53 -0.45 0.34
CA VAL A 66 5.65 -0.30 -0.58
C VAL A 66 6.67 0.67 0.04
N TYR A 67 7.91 0.58 -0.38
CA TYR A 67 9.00 1.25 0.31
C TYR A 67 9.59 2.37 -0.54
N ALA A 68 9.78 3.53 0.10
CA ALA A 68 10.46 4.68 -0.48
C ALA A 68 11.12 5.47 0.65
N GLY A 69 12.13 6.27 0.32
CA GLY A 69 12.85 7.05 1.30
C GLY A 69 13.77 6.22 2.17
N GLU A 70 13.93 6.62 3.41
CA GLU A 70 14.86 5.96 4.33
C GLU A 70 14.50 4.50 4.58
N LYS A 71 13.22 4.18 4.71
CA LYS A 71 12.78 2.80 4.90
C LYS A 71 13.18 1.92 3.72
N SER A 72 13.15 2.44 2.50
CA SER A 72 13.62 1.73 1.32
C SER A 72 15.11 1.37 1.45
N THR A 73 15.93 2.29 1.97
CA THR A 73 17.35 2.01 2.16
C THR A 73 17.58 0.91 3.19
N GLN A 74 16.73 0.80 4.20
CA GLN A 74 16.82 -0.26 5.20
C GLN A 74 16.42 -1.62 4.64
N MET A 75 15.45 -1.66 3.73
CA MET A 75 14.91 -2.91 3.18
C MET A 75 15.71 -3.42 1.97
N TYR A 76 16.18 -2.53 1.10
CA TYR A 76 16.82 -2.89 -0.17
C TYR A 76 18.33 -2.64 -0.20
N GLY A 77 18.83 -1.75 0.66
CA GLY A 77 20.24 -1.40 0.69
C GLY A 77 20.44 0.11 0.77
N SER A 78 21.62 0.55 1.26
CA SER A 78 21.87 1.94 1.64
C SER A 78 21.68 2.97 0.53
N ASP A 79 21.81 2.54 -0.73
CA ASP A 79 21.68 3.46 -1.87
C ASP A 79 20.31 3.37 -2.57
N VAL A 80 19.39 2.56 -2.06
CA VAL A 80 18.11 2.31 -2.74
C VAL A 80 17.01 3.11 -2.07
N TRP A 81 16.89 4.37 -2.43
CA TRP A 81 15.83 5.26 -1.91
C TRP A 81 14.49 5.03 -2.57
N LEU A 82 14.48 4.48 -3.78
CA LEU A 82 13.27 4.14 -4.51
C LEU A 82 13.57 2.95 -5.41
N SER A 83 13.12 1.77 -5.02
CA SER A 83 13.41 0.56 -5.78
C SER A 83 12.58 0.47 -7.05
N ALA A 84 13.10 -0.27 -8.04
CA ALA A 84 12.35 -0.57 -9.27
C ALA A 84 11.06 -1.32 -8.95
N GLU A 85 11.09 -2.21 -7.93
CA GLU A 85 9.92 -2.94 -7.48
C GLU A 85 8.81 -2.00 -7.01
N THR A 86 9.15 -0.95 -6.25
CA THR A 86 8.18 0.04 -5.79
C THR A 86 7.57 0.80 -6.97
N LEU A 87 8.40 1.24 -7.92
CA LEU A 87 7.91 1.94 -9.11
C LEU A 87 6.98 1.07 -9.93
N ASP A 88 7.35 -0.18 -10.17
CA ASP A 88 6.52 -1.11 -10.93
C ASP A 88 5.20 -1.38 -10.23
N THR A 89 5.23 -1.54 -8.91
CA THR A 89 4.03 -1.77 -8.11
C THR A 89 3.09 -0.57 -8.16
N LEU A 90 3.61 0.64 -8.04
CA LEU A 90 2.78 1.85 -8.10
C LEU A 90 2.10 2.00 -9.46
N LYS A 91 2.80 1.62 -10.54
CA LYS A 91 2.20 1.63 -11.88
C LYS A 91 1.13 0.56 -12.03
N GLU A 92 1.41 -0.64 -11.54
CA GLU A 92 0.51 -1.78 -11.69
C GLU A 92 -0.81 -1.59 -10.95
N TYR A 93 -0.77 -1.02 -9.74
CA TYR A 93 -1.95 -0.92 -8.88
C TYR A 93 -2.73 0.38 -9.04
N SER A 94 -2.26 1.31 -9.84
CA SER A 94 -2.97 2.52 -10.30
C SER A 94 -3.28 3.55 -9.23
N VAL A 95 -3.67 3.15 -8.02
CA VAL A 95 -4.04 4.03 -6.91
C VAL A 95 -3.13 3.74 -5.73
N SER A 96 -2.60 4.80 -5.10
CA SER A 96 -1.73 4.64 -3.94
C SER A 96 -1.89 5.82 -2.98
N ILE A 97 -1.48 5.62 -1.73
CA ILE A 97 -1.47 6.66 -0.70
C ILE A 97 -0.04 6.86 -0.20
N LYS A 98 0.35 8.10 -0.09
CA LYS A 98 1.66 8.50 0.43
C LYS A 98 1.50 9.42 1.63
#